data_5aee25b92c33350a65b5bacbe881422f
#
_entry.id   5aee25b92c33350a65b5bacbe881422f
#
_cell.length_a   1.000
_cell.length_b   1.000
_cell.length_c   1.000
_cell.angle_alpha   90.00
_cell.angle_beta   90.00
_cell.angle_gamma   90.00
#
_symmetry.space_group_name_H-M   'P 1'
#
loop_
_entity.id
_entity.type
_entity.pdbx_description
1 polymer ?
#
loop_
_entity_poly.entity_id
_entity_poly.type
_entity_poly.pdbx_seq_one_letter_code
_entity_poly.pdbx_strand_id
1 'polypeptide(L)'
;GAELLAAALGGCFWNDLHHVAHAAGVAVTVAGVDAAVELAGNPPRVVRAQITARLSGAPDATLREIFAAAEAGSTIAASLRPAFPVHVELAP
;
A
#
# COMPACT_ATOMS: atom_id res chain seq x y z
N GLY A 1 18.45 4.77 0.12
CA GLY A 1 17.37 5.39 -0.68
C GLY A 1 16.23 4.43 -0.95
N ALA A 2 16.53 3.21 -1.36
CA ALA A 2 15.49 2.20 -1.66
C ALA A 2 14.68 1.83 -0.43
N GLU A 3 15.31 1.70 0.72
CA GLU A 3 14.63 1.40 1.98
C GLU A 3 13.69 2.53 2.41
N LEU A 4 14.12 3.78 2.22
CA LEU A 4 13.28 4.94 2.50
C LEU A 4 12.11 5.01 1.54
N LEU A 5 12.31 4.65 0.28
CA LEU A 5 11.23 4.58 -0.70
C LEU A 5 10.20 3.52 -0.31
N ALA A 6 10.66 2.33 0.09
CA ALA A 6 9.76 1.28 0.57
C ALA A 6 8.98 1.75 1.80
N ALA A 7 9.64 2.41 2.75
CA ALA A 7 8.99 2.96 3.94
C ALA A 7 7.96 4.03 3.57
N ALA A 8 8.24 4.88 2.60
CA ALA A 8 7.32 5.90 2.13
C ALA A 8 6.07 5.26 1.50
N LEU A 9 6.24 4.24 0.67
CA LEU A 9 5.13 3.50 0.06
C LEU A 9 4.26 2.82 1.11
N GLY A 10 4.88 2.08 2.02
CA GLY A 10 4.16 1.38 3.09
C GLY A 10 3.48 2.32 4.05
N GLY A 11 4.16 3.38 4.48
CA GLY A 11 3.63 4.37 5.41
C GLY A 11 2.48 5.17 4.81
N CYS A 12 2.60 5.55 3.54
CA CYS A 12 1.53 6.23 2.82
C CYS A 12 0.28 5.35 2.74
N PHE A 13 0.45 4.09 2.36
CA PHE A 13 -0.68 3.16 2.25
C PHE A 13 -1.32 2.86 3.61
N TRP A 14 -0.51 2.68 4.64
CA TRP A 14 -0.99 2.50 6.02
C TRP A 14 -1.88 3.68 6.42
N ASN A 15 -1.43 4.89 6.14
CA ASN A 15 -2.17 6.11 6.43
C ASN A 15 -3.47 6.18 5.62
N ASP A 16 -3.43 5.84 4.33
CA ASP A 16 -4.60 5.81 3.46
C ASP A 16 -5.67 4.83 3.97
N LEU A 17 -5.27 3.65 4.44
CA LEU A 17 -6.19 2.68 5.02
C LEU A 17 -6.94 3.25 6.23
N HIS A 18 -6.23 3.93 7.12
CA HIS A 18 -6.85 4.57 8.28
C HIS A 18 -7.80 5.69 7.89
N HIS A 19 -7.41 6.54 6.95
CA HIS A 19 -8.27 7.63 6.47
C HIS A 19 -9.55 7.12 5.83
N VAL A 20 -9.45 6.11 4.97
CA VAL A 20 -10.62 5.53 4.30
C VAL A 20 -11.55 4.88 5.31
N ALA A 21 -11.02 4.09 6.23
CA ALA A 21 -11.81 3.43 7.26
C ALA A 21 -12.54 4.46 8.15
N HIS A 22 -11.84 5.51 8.55
CA HIS A 22 -12.42 6.57 9.36
C HIS A 22 -13.56 7.29 8.61
N ALA A 23 -13.33 7.66 7.37
CA ALA A 23 -14.34 8.33 6.54
C ALA A 23 -15.57 7.45 6.31
N ALA A 24 -15.40 6.14 6.22
CA ALA A 24 -16.50 5.19 6.07
C ALA A 24 -17.22 4.85 7.38
N GLY A 25 -16.69 5.29 8.52
CA GLY A 25 -17.23 4.96 9.84
C GLY A 25 -17.03 3.50 10.21
N VAL A 26 -16.01 2.84 9.68
CA VAL A 26 -15.73 1.42 9.90
C VAL A 26 -14.52 1.27 10.83
N ALA A 27 -14.68 0.46 11.87
CA ALA A 27 -13.57 0.09 12.73
C ALA A 27 -12.76 -1.03 12.06
N VAL A 28 -11.53 -0.72 11.68
CA VAL A 28 -10.61 -1.67 11.04
C VAL A 28 -9.32 -1.72 11.82
N THR A 29 -8.79 -2.91 11.99
CA THR A 29 -7.45 -3.10 12.53
C THR A 29 -6.48 -3.31 11.37
N VAL A 30 -5.50 -2.41 11.26
CA VAL A 30 -4.40 -2.57 10.31
C VAL A 30 -3.30 -3.33 11.06
N ALA A 31 -3.23 -4.64 10.86
CA ALA A 31 -2.26 -5.50 11.55
C ALA A 31 -0.84 -5.26 11.05
N GLY A 32 -0.69 -4.82 9.82
CA GLY A 32 0.60 -4.44 9.26
C GLY A 32 0.50 -4.10 7.79
N VAL A 33 1.49 -3.35 7.35
CA VAL A 33 1.71 -3.08 5.91
C VAL A 33 3.18 -3.32 5.65
N ASP A 34 3.48 -4.25 4.74
CA ASP A 34 4.84 -4.53 4.30
C ASP A 34 5.04 -3.92 2.92
N ALA A 35 6.19 -3.32 2.71
CA ALA A 35 6.55 -2.78 1.41
C ALA A 35 7.96 -3.21 1.05
N ALA A 36 8.15 -3.57 -0.21
CA ALA A 36 9.44 -3.97 -0.76
C ALA A 36 9.63 -3.34 -2.12
N VAL A 37 10.87 -3.00 -2.45
CA VAL A 37 11.25 -2.54 -3.78
C VAL A 37 12.31 -3.48 -4.34
N GLU A 38 12.26 -3.71 -5.65
CA GLU A 38 13.25 -4.51 -6.35
C GLU A 38 14.13 -3.61 -7.19
N LEU A 39 15.44 -3.84 -7.09
CA LEU A 39 16.44 -3.10 -7.83
C LEU A 39 17.04 -3.99 -8.92
N ALA A 40 17.34 -3.40 -10.07
CA ALA A 40 18.04 -4.08 -11.16
C ALA A 40 18.79 -3.07 -12.00
N GLY A 41 19.79 -3.55 -12.71
CA GLY A 41 20.54 -2.76 -13.66
C GLY A 41 21.86 -2.21 -13.11
N ASN A 42 22.60 -1.53 -13.98
CA ASN A 42 23.85 -0.89 -13.67
C ASN A 42 23.88 0.50 -14.35
N PRO A 43 23.68 1.62 -13.58
CA PRO A 43 23.49 1.64 -12.13
C PRO A 43 22.16 1.00 -11.71
N PRO A 44 22.06 0.51 -10.46
CA PRO A 44 20.81 -0.05 -9.96
C PRO A 44 19.68 0.99 -9.97
N ARG A 45 18.51 0.55 -10.39
CA ARG A 45 17.29 1.38 -10.33
C ARG A 45 16.12 0.53 -9.84
N VAL A 46 15.10 1.19 -9.30
CA VAL A 46 13.88 0.51 -8.89
C VAL A 46 13.13 0.05 -10.14
N VAL A 47 12.83 -1.23 -10.21
CA VAL A 47 12.10 -1.83 -11.34
C VAL A 47 10.69 -2.25 -10.98
N ARG A 48 10.39 -2.43 -9.69
CA ARG A 48 9.03 -2.67 -9.20
C ARG A 48 8.95 -2.46 -7.70
N ALA A 49 7.72 -2.25 -7.21
CA ALA A 49 7.42 -2.21 -5.79
C ALA A 49 6.23 -3.12 -5.47
N GLN A 50 6.24 -3.70 -4.28
CA GLN A 50 5.18 -4.56 -3.77
C GLN A 50 4.76 -4.05 -2.40
N ILE A 51 3.45 -3.87 -2.20
CA ILE A 51 2.87 -3.50 -0.92
C ILE A 51 1.87 -4.59 -0.54
N THR A 52 1.97 -5.10 0.68
CA THR A 52 1.04 -6.11 1.21
C THR A 52 0.44 -5.59 2.51
N ALA A 53 -0.88 -5.51 2.58
CA ALA A 53 -1.59 -5.08 3.77
C ALA A 53 -2.29 -6.26 4.45
N ARG A 54 -2.31 -6.24 5.78
CA ARG A 54 -3.05 -7.21 6.59
C ARG A 54 -4.10 -6.45 7.40
N LEU A 55 -5.37 -6.74 7.15
CA LEU A 55 -6.51 -6.08 7.76
C LEU A 55 -7.38 -7.10 8.51
N SER A 56 -8.02 -6.63 9.59
CA SER A 56 -9.01 -7.40 10.34
C SER A 56 -10.00 -6.47 11.03
N GLY A 57 -10.96 -7.03 11.76
CA GLY A 57 -11.90 -6.25 12.57
C GLY A 57 -13.21 -5.90 11.88
N ALA A 58 -13.40 -6.32 10.63
CA ALA A 58 -14.63 -6.13 9.87
C ALA A 58 -14.86 -7.33 8.92
N PRO A 59 -16.06 -7.49 8.36
CA PRO A 59 -16.30 -8.55 7.36
C PRO A 59 -15.38 -8.43 6.15
N ASP A 60 -15.02 -9.55 5.54
CA ASP A 60 -14.08 -9.59 4.42
C ASP A 60 -14.48 -8.67 3.26
N ALA A 61 -15.77 -8.60 2.94
CA ALA A 61 -16.24 -7.71 1.87
C ALA A 61 -15.97 -6.25 2.20
N THR A 62 -16.17 -5.85 3.46
CA THR A 62 -15.88 -4.49 3.93
C THR A 62 -14.39 -4.20 3.90
N LEU A 63 -13.56 -5.15 4.33
CA LEU A 63 -12.09 -4.99 4.28
C LEU A 63 -11.60 -4.80 2.85
N ARG A 64 -12.16 -5.56 1.89
CA ARG A 64 -11.82 -5.41 0.48
C ARG A 64 -12.23 -4.04 -0.09
N GLU A 65 -13.38 -3.51 0.33
CA GLU A 65 -13.82 -2.17 -0.08
C GLU A 65 -12.90 -1.08 0.46
N ILE A 66 -12.54 -1.16 1.74
CA ILE A 66 -11.59 -0.23 2.36
C ILE A 66 -10.24 -0.29 1.64
N PHE A 67 -9.73 -1.48 1.40
CA PHE A 67 -8.47 -1.70 0.70
C PHE A 67 -8.49 -1.10 -0.72
N ALA A 68 -9.55 -1.38 -1.49
CA ALA A 68 -9.67 -0.88 -2.86
C ALA A 68 -9.72 0.64 -2.92
N ALA A 69 -10.45 1.27 -1.99
CA ALA A 69 -10.52 2.73 -1.91
C ALA A 69 -9.17 3.35 -1.52
N ALA A 70 -8.45 2.72 -0.60
CA ALA A 70 -7.09 3.16 -0.22
C ALA A 70 -6.12 3.05 -1.39
N GLU A 71 -6.17 1.95 -2.13
CA GLU A 71 -5.33 1.76 -3.31
C GLU A 71 -5.61 2.82 -4.38
N ALA A 72 -6.88 3.09 -4.66
CA ALA A 72 -7.27 4.08 -5.67
C ALA A 72 -6.82 5.49 -5.30
N GLY A 73 -6.73 5.80 -4.01
CA GLY A 73 -6.36 7.13 -3.52
C GLY A 73 -4.88 7.30 -3.11
N SER A 74 -4.05 6.28 -3.30
CA SER A 74 -2.65 6.32 -2.83
C SER A 74 -1.81 7.27 -3.68
N THR A 75 -1.43 8.40 -3.09
CA THR A 75 -0.68 9.46 -3.77
C THR A 75 0.70 9.00 -4.21
N ILE A 76 1.44 8.34 -3.32
CA ILE A 76 2.82 7.93 -3.64
C ILE A 76 2.82 6.84 -4.71
N ALA A 77 1.92 5.85 -4.61
CA ALA A 77 1.81 4.81 -5.63
C ALA A 77 1.44 5.41 -6.99
N ALA A 78 0.45 6.30 -7.03
CA ALA A 78 0.05 6.98 -8.26
C ALA A 78 1.19 7.79 -8.87
N SER A 79 2.00 8.44 -8.04
CA SER A 79 3.14 9.25 -8.48
C SER A 79 4.26 8.40 -9.08
N LEU A 80 4.45 7.17 -8.61
CA LEU A 80 5.55 6.30 -9.04
C LEU A 80 5.19 5.37 -10.19
N ARG A 81 3.90 5.06 -10.40
CA ARG A 81 3.47 4.12 -11.45
C ARG A 81 3.93 4.48 -12.85
N PRO A 82 4.08 5.75 -13.25
CA PRO A 82 4.68 6.06 -14.55
C PRO A 82 6.13 5.59 -14.70
N ALA A 83 6.85 5.40 -13.59
CA ALA A 83 8.25 4.99 -13.60
C ALA A 83 8.43 3.46 -13.50
N PHE A 84 7.59 2.78 -12.70
CA PHE A 84 7.65 1.33 -12.49
C PHE A 84 6.34 0.80 -11.90
N PRO A 85 6.05 -0.51 -12.07
CA PRO A 85 4.87 -1.12 -11.48
C PRO A 85 4.89 -1.04 -9.95
N VAL A 86 3.76 -0.65 -9.37
CA VAL A 86 3.51 -0.71 -7.93
C VAL A 86 2.34 -1.65 -7.72
N HIS A 87 2.63 -2.85 -7.24
CA HIS A 87 1.62 -3.87 -6.97
C HIS A 87 1.18 -3.79 -5.51
N VAL A 88 -0.12 -3.74 -5.29
CA VAL A 88 -0.70 -3.66 -3.94
C VAL A 88 -1.61 -4.85 -3.73
N GLU A 89 -1.43 -5.55 -2.61
CA GLU A 89 -2.11 -6.80 -2.33
C GLU A 89 -2.66 -6.81 -0.92
N LEU A 90 -3.89 -7.33 -0.76
CA LEU A 90 -4.48 -7.59 0.54
C LEU A 90 -4.20 -9.05 0.91
N ALA A 91 -3.51 -9.26 2.03
CA ALA A 91 -3.22 -10.59 2.53
C ALA A 91 -4.51 -11.29 2.99
N PRO A 92 -4.61 -12.62 2.78
CA PRO A 92 -5.78 -13.38 3.21
C PRO A 92 -5.96 -13.45 4.73
#